data_b94238547c17242645cb1919e2b3f637
#
_entry.id   b94238547c17242645cb1919e2b3f637
#
_cell.length_a   1.000
_cell.length_b   1.000
_cell.length_c   1.000
_cell.angle_alpha   90.00
_cell.angle_beta   90.00
_cell.angle_gamma   90.00
#
_symmetry.space_group_name_H-M   'P 1'
#
loop_
_entity.id
_entity.type
_entity.pdbx_description
1 polymer ?
#
loop_
_entity_poly.entity_id
_entity_poly.type
_entity_poly.pdbx_seq_one_letter_code
_entity_poly.pdbx_strand_id
1 'polypeptide(L)'
;VIEALIKAGAFDNLGGSRAQMIAAMEKAMQVGANLQSDIQKGQMNFFGSGAFGCDDNRRDQDNLPKVAPWSEMQMLTYEKEVLGFYVTSNPLSRHADVINAYSKVNTAELTNVREGMEVVIGGMVTKIRQMVTKNGKNAGAKMAVFELEDLQGTCEVVMFPKSLENWGHQLTVDKILFVRGTVDCRRETPNILCDELIELEDASDKLAANVWIRLGAMEVTEEKVTRIRSLCAKHRGKSPVHISLQTAGGYRIAVVADAKLSVRPDVEFCERMREVVGADKLELRRR
;
A
#
# COMPACT_ATOMS: atom_id res chain seq x y z
N VAL A 1 10.98 17.21 19.24
CA VAL A 1 11.61 15.88 19.40
C VAL A 1 10.61 14.85 19.88
N ILE A 2 9.94 15.02 21.05
CA ILE A 2 8.99 14.02 21.61
C ILE A 2 7.84 13.77 20.64
N GLU A 3 7.24 14.79 20.05
CA GLU A 3 6.18 14.67 19.04
C GLU A 3 6.64 13.80 17.86
N ALA A 4 7.86 14.05 17.35
CA ALA A 4 8.43 13.26 16.26
C ALA A 4 8.63 11.79 16.64
N LEU A 5 9.08 11.51 17.89
CA LEU A 5 9.22 10.14 18.38
C LEU A 5 7.85 9.43 18.53
N ILE A 6 6.81 10.14 18.97
CA ILE A 6 5.46 9.57 19.04
C ILE A 6 4.94 9.27 17.64
N LYS A 7 5.08 10.21 16.69
CA LYS A 7 4.69 10.02 15.28
C LYS A 7 5.42 8.84 14.64
N ALA A 8 6.70 8.65 14.96
CA ALA A 8 7.51 7.53 14.50
C ALA A 8 7.21 6.18 15.16
N GLY A 9 6.37 6.15 16.21
CA GLY A 9 6.01 4.92 16.92
C GLY A 9 6.99 4.47 17.99
N ALA A 10 7.95 5.30 18.38
CA ALA A 10 8.97 4.95 19.38
C ALA A 10 8.38 4.63 20.78
N PHE A 11 7.15 5.06 21.04
CA PHE A 11 6.46 4.87 22.31
C PHE A 11 5.31 3.85 22.25
N ASP A 12 5.14 3.12 21.17
CA ASP A 12 4.02 2.16 20.99
C ASP A 12 3.99 1.07 22.08
N ASN A 13 5.13 0.77 22.70
CA ASN A 13 5.26 -0.20 23.79
C ASN A 13 4.80 0.33 25.16
N LEU A 14 4.53 1.62 25.30
CA LEU A 14 4.11 2.21 26.58
C LEU A 14 2.61 2.07 26.86
N GLY A 15 1.84 1.57 25.88
CA GLY A 15 0.40 1.45 25.94
C GLY A 15 -0.33 2.75 25.54
N GLY A 16 -1.58 2.61 25.08
CA GLY A 16 -2.34 3.71 24.49
C GLY A 16 -2.04 3.92 22.99
N SER A 17 -2.84 4.75 22.34
CA SER A 17 -2.65 5.10 20.93
C SER A 17 -1.72 6.32 20.78
N ARG A 18 -1.02 6.42 19.64
CA ARG A 18 -0.18 7.58 19.30
C ARG A 18 -0.96 8.91 19.40
N ALA A 19 -2.24 8.91 18.99
CA ALA A 19 -3.12 10.07 19.12
C ALA A 19 -3.32 10.50 20.58
N GLN A 20 -3.49 9.53 21.50
CA GLN A 20 -3.62 9.79 22.93
C GLN A 20 -2.32 10.32 23.52
N MET A 21 -1.16 9.78 23.08
CA MET A 21 0.16 10.26 23.53
C MET A 21 0.43 11.70 23.11
N ILE A 22 0.06 12.09 21.88
CA ILE A 22 0.15 13.49 21.43
C ILE A 22 -0.75 14.39 22.29
N ALA A 23 -1.98 13.98 22.55
CA ALA A 23 -2.91 14.76 23.35
C ALA A 23 -2.47 14.89 24.84
N ALA A 24 -1.73 13.90 25.35
CA ALA A 24 -1.18 13.91 26.71
C ALA A 24 0.15 14.65 26.84
N MET A 25 0.85 14.89 25.72
CA MET A 25 2.26 15.31 25.68
C MET A 25 2.55 16.57 26.50
N GLU A 26 1.76 17.64 26.32
CA GLU A 26 1.97 18.90 27.02
C GLU A 26 1.86 18.73 28.54
N LYS A 27 0.81 18.02 28.98
CA LYS A 27 0.58 17.74 30.41
C LYS A 27 1.72 16.89 31.00
N ALA A 28 2.16 15.86 30.27
CA ALA A 28 3.25 15.01 30.71
C ALA A 28 4.57 15.78 30.81
N MET A 29 4.86 16.66 29.86
CA MET A 29 6.05 17.51 29.88
C MET A 29 6.01 18.48 31.08
N GLN A 30 4.85 19.08 31.39
CA GLN A 30 4.69 19.98 32.52
C GLN A 30 4.88 19.26 33.88
N VAL A 31 4.32 18.05 34.01
CA VAL A 31 4.52 17.20 35.20
C VAL A 31 6.01 16.85 35.36
N GLY A 32 6.66 16.44 34.27
CA GLY A 32 8.10 16.11 34.28
C GLY A 32 8.98 17.31 34.66
N ALA A 33 8.67 18.49 34.14
CA ALA A 33 9.41 19.71 34.47
C ALA A 33 9.23 20.11 35.95
N ASN A 34 8.00 19.98 36.50
CA ASN A 34 7.75 20.22 37.89
C ASN A 34 8.51 19.25 38.82
N LEU A 35 8.46 17.94 38.51
CA LEU A 35 9.22 16.93 39.25
C LEU A 35 10.73 17.22 39.25
N GLN A 36 11.28 17.57 38.08
CA GLN A 36 12.68 17.91 37.97
C GLN A 36 13.06 19.16 38.79
N SER A 37 12.20 20.18 38.79
CA SER A 37 12.37 21.38 39.62
C SER A 37 12.34 21.05 41.11
N ASP A 38 11.42 20.20 41.56
CA ASP A 38 11.30 19.79 42.97
C ASP A 38 12.51 18.98 43.43
N ILE A 39 13.03 18.08 42.59
CA ILE A 39 14.27 17.34 42.86
C ILE A 39 15.48 18.30 42.98
N GLN A 40 15.59 19.28 42.07
CA GLN A 40 16.69 20.27 42.11
C GLN A 40 16.62 21.18 43.36
N LYS A 41 15.41 21.47 43.87
CA LYS A 41 15.22 22.26 45.08
C LYS A 41 15.36 21.45 46.37
N GLY A 42 15.65 20.14 46.28
CA GLY A 42 15.76 19.25 47.43
C GLY A 42 14.43 18.99 48.14
N GLN A 43 13.30 19.36 47.56
CA GLN A 43 11.96 19.07 48.09
C GLN A 43 11.60 17.62 47.71
N MET A 44 11.97 16.67 48.55
CA MET A 44 11.39 15.34 48.52
C MET A 44 9.94 15.42 48.97
N ASN A 45 8.99 15.19 48.07
CA ASN A 45 7.59 15.04 48.42
C ASN A 45 7.42 13.84 49.37
N PHE A 46 7.20 14.09 50.64
CA PHE A 46 7.01 13.06 51.67
C PHE A 46 5.82 12.13 51.39
N PHE A 47 4.87 12.57 50.56
CA PHE A 47 3.71 11.81 50.10
C PHE A 47 3.85 11.26 48.65
N GLY A 48 4.99 11.45 47.99
CA GLY A 48 5.20 11.11 46.56
C GLY A 48 6.22 10.00 46.28
N SER A 49 6.73 9.33 47.29
CA SER A 49 7.71 8.23 47.10
C SER A 49 7.10 6.90 46.64
N GLY A 50 5.94 6.93 46.00
CA GLY A 50 5.40 5.81 45.22
C GLY A 50 5.94 5.72 43.80
N ALA A 51 6.88 6.59 43.42
CA ALA A 51 7.34 6.70 42.02
C ALA A 51 8.41 5.67 41.58
N PHE A 52 8.89 4.79 42.47
CA PHE A 52 9.83 3.71 42.15
C PHE A 52 9.33 2.33 42.59
N GLY A 53 8.06 2.18 42.93
CA GLY A 53 7.42 0.87 43.10
C GLY A 53 6.95 0.37 41.73
N CYS A 54 7.68 -0.60 41.19
CA CYS A 54 7.29 -1.38 40.03
C CYS A 54 6.05 -2.23 40.30
N ASP A 55 4.87 -1.61 40.37
CA ASP A 55 3.60 -2.34 40.30
C ASP A 55 2.46 -1.36 40.08
N ASP A 56 2.18 -1.02 38.86
CA ASP A 56 0.85 -0.71 38.31
C ASP A 56 0.89 -0.17 36.87
N ASN A 57 1.39 -0.98 35.95
CA ASN A 57 1.26 -0.69 34.52
C ASN A 57 -0.21 -0.64 34.02
N ARG A 58 -1.17 -0.80 34.92
CA ARG A 58 -2.61 -0.76 34.61
C ARG A 58 -3.29 0.58 34.92
N ARG A 59 -2.74 1.40 35.82
CA ARG A 59 -3.37 2.67 36.23
C ARG A 59 -3.06 3.84 35.30
N ASP A 60 -1.94 3.82 34.59
CA ASP A 60 -1.58 4.93 33.70
C ASP A 60 -2.34 4.89 32.37
N GLN A 61 -2.80 3.73 31.93
CA GLN A 61 -3.63 3.62 30.72
C GLN A 61 -5.02 4.26 30.90
N ASP A 62 -5.56 4.25 32.11
CA ASP A 62 -6.88 4.87 32.41
C ASP A 62 -6.83 6.41 32.46
N ASN A 63 -5.64 7.01 32.53
CA ASN A 63 -5.43 8.46 32.59
C ASN A 63 -5.14 9.13 31.24
N LEU A 64 -5.01 8.35 30.15
CA LEU A 64 -4.80 8.93 28.83
C LEU A 64 -6.08 9.61 28.32
N PRO A 65 -5.96 10.75 27.61
CA PRO A 65 -7.10 11.44 27.01
C PRO A 65 -7.89 10.51 26.08
N LYS A 66 -9.22 10.58 26.15
CA LYS A 66 -10.10 9.82 25.25
C LYS A 66 -10.15 10.48 23.88
N VAL A 67 -9.19 10.15 23.03
CA VAL A 67 -9.08 10.65 21.65
C VAL A 67 -9.22 9.44 20.70
N ALA A 68 -9.90 9.64 19.59
CA ALA A 68 -9.99 8.61 18.55
C ALA A 68 -8.59 8.27 18.02
N PRO A 69 -8.26 6.98 17.84
CA PRO A 69 -6.98 6.59 17.25
C PRO A 69 -6.88 7.10 15.81
N TRP A 70 -5.66 7.39 15.37
CA TRP A 70 -5.42 7.74 13.98
C TRP A 70 -5.76 6.57 13.06
N SER A 71 -6.20 6.88 11.85
CA SER A 71 -6.33 5.86 10.80
C SER A 71 -4.94 5.33 10.42
N GLU A 72 -4.89 4.11 9.87
CA GLU A 72 -3.64 3.50 9.40
C GLU A 72 -2.90 4.42 8.42
N MET A 73 -3.62 4.98 7.45
CA MET A 73 -3.06 5.92 6.47
C MET A 73 -2.46 7.16 7.14
N GLN A 74 -3.11 7.70 8.17
CA GLN A 74 -2.62 8.86 8.91
C GLN A 74 -1.36 8.53 9.71
N MET A 75 -1.28 7.34 10.31
CA MET A 75 -0.06 6.88 11.00
C MET A 75 1.11 6.75 10.03
N LEU A 76 0.88 6.15 8.86
CA LEU A 76 1.89 5.99 7.81
C LEU A 76 2.35 7.34 7.26
N THR A 77 1.43 8.28 7.08
CA THR A 77 1.78 9.65 6.65
C THR A 77 2.71 10.32 7.65
N TYR A 78 2.42 10.20 8.95
CA TYR A 78 3.27 10.77 10.00
C TYR A 78 4.62 10.05 10.14
N GLU A 79 4.68 8.73 9.97
CA GLU A 79 5.94 8.00 9.92
C GLU A 79 6.84 8.50 8.78
N LYS A 80 6.27 8.62 7.58
CA LYS A 80 6.98 9.11 6.39
C LYS A 80 7.43 10.56 6.55
N GLU A 81 6.57 11.42 7.14
CA GLU A 81 6.92 12.83 7.41
C GLU A 81 8.16 12.95 8.32
N VAL A 82 8.26 12.09 9.33
CA VAL A 82 9.30 12.17 10.37
C VAL A 82 10.56 11.39 9.99
N LEU A 83 10.40 10.18 9.44
CA LEU A 83 11.49 9.23 9.17
C LEU A 83 11.93 9.24 7.70
N GLY A 84 11.07 9.71 6.79
CA GLY A 84 11.30 9.64 5.35
C GLY A 84 10.93 8.30 4.71
N PHE A 85 10.54 7.28 5.50
CA PHE A 85 10.12 5.96 5.05
C PHE A 85 9.04 5.36 5.97
N TYR A 86 8.41 4.29 5.54
CA TYR A 86 7.39 3.56 6.32
C TYR A 86 8.04 2.49 7.19
N VAL A 87 7.66 2.41 8.46
CA VAL A 87 8.16 1.41 9.42
C VAL A 87 7.09 0.37 9.72
N THR A 88 5.87 0.81 10.01
CA THR A 88 4.81 -0.10 10.47
C THR A 88 4.29 -0.99 9.35
N SER A 89 3.98 -0.42 8.19
CA SER A 89 3.58 -1.18 6.99
C SER A 89 3.81 -0.32 5.73
N ASN A 90 4.04 -0.97 4.59
CA ASN A 90 4.07 -0.27 3.30
C ASN A 90 2.63 -0.20 2.75
N PRO A 91 2.10 0.98 2.42
CA PRO A 91 0.75 1.12 1.84
C PRO A 91 0.51 0.23 0.63
N LEU A 92 1.58 -0.05 -0.15
CA LEU A 92 1.52 -0.93 -1.33
C LEU A 92 1.32 -2.40 -0.97
N SER A 93 1.71 -2.85 0.24
CA SER A 93 1.64 -4.26 0.63
C SER A 93 0.21 -4.80 0.57
N ARG A 94 -0.79 -3.99 0.95
CA ARG A 94 -2.20 -4.34 0.87
C ARG A 94 -2.68 -4.54 -0.57
N HIS A 95 -2.07 -3.83 -1.52
CA HIS A 95 -2.40 -3.86 -2.94
C HIS A 95 -1.44 -4.73 -3.76
N ALA A 96 -0.48 -5.41 -3.10
CA ALA A 96 0.61 -6.14 -3.73
C ALA A 96 0.14 -7.12 -4.81
N ASP A 97 -0.92 -7.88 -4.51
CA ASP A 97 -1.43 -8.88 -5.45
C ASP A 97 -2.04 -8.26 -6.70
N VAL A 98 -2.79 -7.18 -6.51
CA VAL A 98 -3.43 -6.44 -7.60
C VAL A 98 -2.34 -5.78 -8.45
N ILE A 99 -1.35 -5.13 -7.81
CA ILE A 99 -0.23 -4.51 -8.50
C ILE A 99 0.54 -5.55 -9.30
N ASN A 100 0.94 -6.66 -8.68
CA ASN A 100 1.69 -7.73 -9.35
C ASN A 100 0.90 -8.41 -10.48
N ALA A 101 -0.43 -8.52 -10.33
CA ALA A 101 -1.28 -9.14 -11.34
C ALA A 101 -1.38 -8.33 -12.62
N TYR A 102 -1.44 -7.02 -12.49
CA TYR A 102 -1.65 -6.12 -13.64
C TYR A 102 -0.37 -5.47 -14.15
N SER A 103 0.71 -5.41 -13.35
CA SER A 103 2.01 -4.93 -13.84
C SER A 103 2.67 -5.96 -14.75
N LYS A 104 3.19 -5.55 -15.90
CA LYS A 104 4.00 -6.40 -16.80
C LYS A 104 5.44 -6.53 -16.32
N VAL A 105 5.93 -5.52 -15.64
CA VAL A 105 7.29 -5.41 -15.07
C VAL A 105 7.22 -4.74 -13.72
N ASN A 106 8.24 -4.93 -12.89
CA ASN A 106 8.47 -4.17 -11.68
C ASN A 106 9.70 -3.26 -11.84
N THR A 107 9.96 -2.39 -10.86
CA THR A 107 11.08 -1.43 -10.91
C THR A 107 12.43 -2.11 -11.03
N ALA A 108 12.64 -3.26 -10.37
CA ALA A 108 13.89 -4.02 -10.46
C ALA A 108 14.11 -4.66 -11.85
N GLU A 109 13.03 -5.01 -12.54
CA GLU A 109 13.10 -5.61 -13.88
C GLU A 109 13.31 -4.57 -14.99
N LEU A 110 13.03 -3.28 -14.76
CA LEU A 110 13.13 -2.22 -15.76
C LEU A 110 14.52 -2.13 -16.41
N THR A 111 15.58 -2.40 -15.66
CA THR A 111 16.97 -2.41 -16.16
C THR A 111 17.21 -3.48 -17.24
N ASN A 112 16.40 -4.54 -17.27
CA ASN A 112 16.49 -5.65 -18.19
C ASN A 112 15.53 -5.49 -19.39
N VAL A 113 14.68 -4.46 -19.36
CA VAL A 113 13.72 -4.21 -20.46
C VAL A 113 14.40 -3.45 -21.58
N ARG A 114 14.11 -3.82 -22.83
CA ARG A 114 14.67 -3.15 -24.02
C ARG A 114 14.05 -1.76 -24.18
N GLU A 115 14.88 -0.84 -24.68
CA GLU A 115 14.40 0.50 -25.08
C GLU A 115 13.24 0.39 -26.07
N GLY A 116 12.23 1.24 -25.89
CA GLY A 116 11.05 1.29 -26.75
C GLY A 116 9.99 0.22 -26.48
N MET A 117 10.18 -0.67 -25.51
CA MET A 117 9.15 -1.63 -25.13
C MET A 117 8.01 -0.95 -24.33
N GLU A 118 6.79 -1.31 -24.70
CA GLU A 118 5.59 -0.92 -23.95
C GLU A 118 5.46 -1.75 -22.67
N VAL A 119 5.36 -1.06 -21.54
CA VAL A 119 5.23 -1.65 -20.20
C VAL A 119 3.99 -1.11 -19.49
N VAL A 120 3.55 -1.90 -18.51
CA VAL A 120 2.58 -1.48 -17.49
C VAL A 120 3.23 -1.75 -16.14
N ILE A 121 3.33 -0.72 -15.31
CA ILE A 121 3.88 -0.81 -13.96
C ILE A 121 2.91 -0.16 -12.98
N GLY A 122 2.62 -0.84 -11.88
CA GLY A 122 1.79 -0.33 -10.80
C GLY A 122 2.66 0.10 -9.61
N GLY A 123 2.28 1.20 -8.98
CA GLY A 123 2.99 1.72 -7.82
C GLY A 123 2.32 2.95 -7.23
N MET A 124 2.96 3.54 -6.24
CA MET A 124 2.53 4.76 -5.57
C MET A 124 3.36 5.94 -6.07
N VAL A 125 2.69 7.05 -6.32
CA VAL A 125 3.35 8.32 -6.69
C VAL A 125 3.96 8.94 -5.43
N THR A 126 5.28 9.12 -5.41
CA THR A 126 5.98 9.65 -4.23
C THR A 126 6.37 11.11 -4.35
N LYS A 127 6.80 11.53 -5.53
CA LYS A 127 7.20 12.90 -5.82
C LYS A 127 6.71 13.33 -7.19
N ILE A 128 6.31 14.60 -7.30
CA ILE A 128 5.88 15.21 -8.56
C ILE A 128 6.67 16.49 -8.77
N ARG A 129 7.27 16.65 -9.97
CA ARG A 129 7.94 17.88 -10.40
C ARG A 129 7.31 18.34 -11.70
N GLN A 130 6.78 19.55 -11.72
CA GLN A 130 6.34 20.17 -12.95
C GLN A 130 7.51 20.87 -13.63
N MET A 131 7.64 20.69 -14.91
CA MET A 131 8.69 21.26 -15.75
C MET A 131 8.08 21.85 -17.03
N VAL A 132 8.88 22.60 -17.75
CA VAL A 132 8.52 23.16 -19.05
C VAL A 132 9.44 22.55 -20.10
N THR A 133 8.88 22.11 -21.22
CA THR A 133 9.67 21.58 -22.34
C THR A 133 10.55 22.66 -22.92
N LYS A 134 11.87 22.41 -23.00
CA LYS A 134 12.83 23.41 -23.51
C LYS A 134 12.94 23.40 -25.03
N ASN A 135 12.80 22.23 -25.66
CA ASN A 135 13.08 22.02 -27.09
C ASN A 135 11.93 21.24 -27.76
N GLY A 136 11.81 21.38 -29.09
CA GLY A 136 10.87 20.62 -29.91
C GLY A 136 9.60 21.37 -30.25
N LYS A 137 8.66 20.67 -30.91
CA LYS A 137 7.37 21.27 -31.41
C LYS A 137 6.49 21.84 -30.27
N ASN A 138 6.71 21.38 -29.03
CA ASN A 138 5.95 21.79 -27.84
C ASN A 138 6.82 22.58 -26.84
N ALA A 139 7.82 23.35 -27.32
CA ALA A 139 8.63 24.22 -26.46
C ALA A 139 7.72 25.21 -25.71
N GLY A 140 7.93 25.34 -24.39
CA GLY A 140 7.08 26.16 -23.51
C GLY A 140 5.86 25.44 -22.94
N ALA A 141 5.53 24.23 -23.38
CA ALA A 141 4.41 23.46 -22.81
C ALA A 141 4.77 22.80 -21.49
N LYS A 142 3.81 22.69 -20.59
CA LYS A 142 3.98 22.02 -19.29
C LYS A 142 4.15 20.51 -19.47
N MET A 143 5.06 19.93 -18.73
CA MET A 143 5.28 18.50 -18.58
C MET A 143 5.44 18.17 -17.11
N ALA A 144 5.24 16.92 -16.72
CA ALA A 144 5.49 16.44 -15.36
C ALA A 144 6.51 15.32 -15.36
N VAL A 145 7.32 15.27 -14.32
CA VAL A 145 8.19 14.15 -14.00
C VAL A 145 7.84 13.72 -12.59
N PHE A 146 7.57 12.45 -12.38
CA PHE A 146 7.23 11.94 -11.08
C PHE A 146 7.96 10.63 -10.77
N GLU A 147 8.14 10.35 -9.49
CA GLU A 147 8.68 9.10 -9.01
C GLU A 147 7.52 8.15 -8.70
N LEU A 148 7.60 6.95 -9.22
CA LEU A 148 6.70 5.84 -8.95
C LEU A 148 7.46 4.80 -8.10
N GLU A 149 6.94 4.48 -6.93
CA GLU A 149 7.48 3.48 -6.00
C GLU A 149 6.63 2.21 -6.06
N ASP A 150 7.25 1.07 -6.27
CA ASP A 150 6.64 -0.24 -6.10
C ASP A 150 7.23 -0.97 -4.88
N LEU A 151 6.98 -2.28 -4.75
CA LEU A 151 7.51 -3.08 -3.63
C LEU A 151 9.00 -3.39 -3.74
N GLN A 152 9.63 -3.17 -4.90
CA GLN A 152 11.00 -3.50 -5.22
C GLN A 152 11.91 -2.28 -5.30
N GLY A 153 11.35 -1.09 -5.55
CA GLY A 153 12.14 0.14 -5.65
C GLY A 153 11.36 1.31 -6.23
N THR A 154 12.07 2.24 -6.84
CA THR A 154 11.52 3.45 -7.44
C THR A 154 11.96 3.61 -8.88
N CYS A 155 11.12 4.18 -9.74
CA CYS A 155 11.49 4.58 -11.09
C CYS A 155 10.97 5.99 -11.40
N GLU A 156 11.67 6.68 -12.30
CA GLU A 156 11.24 7.99 -12.81
C GLU A 156 10.27 7.79 -13.97
N VAL A 157 9.17 8.53 -13.96
CA VAL A 157 8.16 8.54 -15.02
C VAL A 157 8.05 9.94 -15.59
N VAL A 158 8.16 10.04 -16.91
CA VAL A 158 8.08 11.32 -17.66
C VAL A 158 6.73 11.40 -18.36
N MET A 159 5.99 12.43 -18.06
CA MET A 159 4.69 12.70 -18.67
C MET A 159 4.78 13.95 -19.55
N PHE A 160 4.76 13.72 -20.87
CA PHE A 160 4.79 14.78 -21.84
C PHE A 160 3.49 15.59 -21.88
N PRO A 161 3.48 16.79 -22.52
CA PRO A 161 2.32 17.69 -22.48
C PRO A 161 0.99 17.03 -22.86
N LYS A 162 0.97 16.22 -23.90
CA LYS A 162 -0.24 15.52 -24.35
C LYS A 162 -0.78 14.54 -23.32
N SER A 163 0.11 13.74 -22.71
CA SER A 163 -0.29 12.80 -21.65
C SER A 163 -0.68 13.53 -20.39
N LEU A 164 0.01 14.63 -20.05
CA LEU A 164 -0.33 15.48 -18.90
C LEU A 164 -1.70 16.17 -19.05
N GLU A 165 -2.05 16.62 -20.24
CA GLU A 165 -3.36 17.21 -20.52
C GLU A 165 -4.48 16.18 -20.33
N ASN A 166 -4.29 14.95 -20.80
CA ASN A 166 -5.28 13.88 -20.71
C ASN A 166 -5.41 13.29 -19.30
N TRP A 167 -4.30 13.03 -18.61
CA TRP A 167 -4.25 12.22 -17.40
C TRP A 167 -3.70 12.95 -16.17
N GLY A 168 -3.24 14.20 -16.31
CA GLY A 168 -2.64 14.96 -15.23
C GLY A 168 -3.54 15.20 -14.02
N HIS A 169 -4.86 15.14 -14.20
CA HIS A 169 -5.84 15.25 -13.12
C HIS A 169 -5.79 14.05 -12.14
N GLN A 170 -5.29 12.90 -12.59
CA GLN A 170 -5.13 11.70 -11.77
C GLN A 170 -3.81 11.69 -11.00
N LEU A 171 -2.85 12.55 -11.39
CA LEU A 171 -1.50 12.58 -10.81
C LEU A 171 -1.49 13.32 -9.47
N THR A 172 -1.50 12.58 -8.38
CA THR A 172 -1.48 13.11 -7.00
C THR A 172 -0.46 12.31 -6.19
N VAL A 173 0.25 12.97 -5.29
CA VAL A 173 1.19 12.31 -4.36
C VAL A 173 0.42 11.34 -3.46
N ASP A 174 1.06 10.23 -3.12
CA ASP A 174 0.55 9.10 -2.32
C ASP A 174 -0.62 8.33 -2.98
N LYS A 175 -0.95 8.62 -4.25
CA LYS A 175 -1.94 7.85 -5.00
C LYS A 175 -1.31 6.61 -5.61
N ILE A 176 -1.99 5.46 -5.47
CA ILE A 176 -1.62 4.20 -6.12
C ILE A 176 -2.30 4.13 -7.48
N LEU A 177 -1.52 3.90 -8.52
CA LEU A 177 -1.99 3.84 -9.90
C LEU A 177 -1.10 2.95 -10.76
N PHE A 178 -1.55 2.64 -11.97
CA PHE A 178 -0.74 2.00 -12.99
C PHE A 178 -0.34 3.01 -14.05
N VAL A 179 0.91 2.92 -14.47
CA VAL A 179 1.48 3.67 -15.58
C VAL A 179 1.60 2.74 -16.77
N ARG A 180 0.94 3.05 -17.87
CA ARG A 180 1.21 2.46 -19.19
C ARG A 180 2.11 3.41 -19.94
N GLY A 181 3.19 2.91 -20.51
CA GLY A 181 4.14 3.73 -21.22
C GLY A 181 5.25 2.93 -21.87
N THR A 182 6.22 3.64 -22.38
CA THR A 182 7.36 3.09 -23.13
C THR A 182 8.64 3.29 -22.33
N VAL A 183 9.48 2.27 -22.24
CA VAL A 183 10.78 2.34 -21.55
C VAL A 183 11.76 3.16 -22.36
N ASP A 184 12.41 4.12 -21.73
CA ASP A 184 13.49 4.94 -22.26
C ASP A 184 14.79 4.68 -21.48
N CYS A 185 15.78 4.09 -22.13
CA CYS A 185 17.08 3.74 -21.56
C CYS A 185 18.20 4.72 -21.95
N ARG A 186 17.87 5.90 -22.50
CA ARG A 186 18.87 6.90 -22.91
C ARG A 186 19.64 7.53 -21.75
N ARG A 187 19.16 7.40 -20.55
CA ARG A 187 19.82 7.83 -19.32
C ARG A 187 20.47 6.64 -18.62
N GLU A 188 21.30 6.92 -17.64
CA GLU A 188 21.98 5.92 -16.81
C GLU A 188 20.97 4.99 -16.11
N THR A 189 19.86 5.54 -15.63
CA THR A 189 18.74 4.78 -15.06
C THR A 189 17.56 4.80 -16.06
N PRO A 190 16.97 3.63 -16.38
CA PRO A 190 15.78 3.56 -17.22
C PRO A 190 14.63 4.37 -16.62
N ASN A 191 13.92 5.10 -17.46
CA ASN A 191 12.71 5.80 -17.10
C ASN A 191 11.54 5.35 -17.99
N ILE A 192 10.32 5.74 -17.62
CA ILE A 192 9.11 5.39 -18.37
C ILE A 192 8.52 6.67 -18.97
N LEU A 193 8.32 6.69 -20.28
CA LEU A 193 7.57 7.73 -20.97
C LEU A 193 6.08 7.37 -20.86
N CYS A 194 5.33 8.13 -20.07
CA CYS A 194 3.94 7.85 -19.76
C CYS A 194 3.02 8.17 -20.92
N ASP A 195 2.24 7.19 -21.34
CA ASP A 195 1.16 7.35 -22.33
C ASP A 195 -0.20 7.46 -21.65
N GLU A 196 -0.45 6.65 -20.61
CA GLU A 196 -1.73 6.60 -19.89
C GLU A 196 -1.50 6.35 -18.40
N LEU A 197 -2.30 7.02 -17.54
CA LEU A 197 -2.46 6.66 -16.13
C LEU A 197 -3.78 5.89 -15.95
N ILE A 198 -3.74 4.85 -15.14
CA ILE A 198 -4.89 3.99 -14.86
C ILE A 198 -5.04 3.90 -13.33
N GLU A 199 -6.18 4.34 -12.81
CA GLU A 199 -6.47 4.24 -11.39
C GLU A 199 -6.62 2.78 -10.96
N LEU A 200 -6.34 2.50 -9.70
CA LEU A 200 -6.40 1.15 -9.14
C LEU A 200 -7.79 0.52 -9.34
N GLU A 201 -8.84 1.32 -9.18
CA GLU A 201 -10.23 0.90 -9.37
C GLU A 201 -10.54 0.51 -10.82
N ASP A 202 -9.90 1.17 -11.79
CA ASP A 202 -10.09 0.92 -13.22
C ASP A 202 -9.21 -0.22 -13.76
N ALA A 203 -8.24 -0.68 -12.98
CA ALA A 203 -7.26 -1.67 -13.42
C ALA A 203 -7.89 -2.95 -13.98
N SER A 204 -8.93 -3.45 -13.30
CA SER A 204 -9.65 -4.66 -13.71
C SER A 204 -10.39 -4.53 -15.04
N ASP A 205 -10.77 -3.32 -15.44
CA ASP A 205 -11.49 -3.04 -16.67
C ASP A 205 -10.57 -2.73 -17.85
N LYS A 206 -9.45 -2.08 -17.58
CA LYS A 206 -8.47 -1.63 -18.59
C LYS A 206 -7.29 -2.58 -18.78
N LEU A 207 -6.96 -3.36 -17.74
CA LEU A 207 -5.86 -4.31 -17.73
C LEU A 207 -6.41 -5.73 -17.63
N ALA A 208 -5.75 -6.67 -18.30
CA ALA A 208 -6.20 -8.06 -18.30
C ALA A 208 -5.46 -8.89 -17.25
N ALA A 209 -6.21 -9.56 -16.39
CA ALA A 209 -5.68 -10.56 -15.46
C ALA A 209 -6.57 -11.81 -15.47
N ASN A 210 -6.01 -12.94 -15.05
CA ASN A 210 -6.71 -14.19 -14.82
C ASN A 210 -6.68 -14.51 -13.33
N VAL A 211 -7.79 -14.92 -12.76
CA VAL A 211 -7.89 -15.37 -11.38
C VAL A 211 -7.67 -16.87 -11.32
N TRP A 212 -6.69 -17.34 -10.58
CA TRP A 212 -6.42 -18.75 -10.37
C TRP A 212 -6.68 -19.14 -8.92
N ILE A 213 -7.51 -20.18 -8.72
CA ILE A 213 -7.82 -20.75 -7.42
C ILE A 213 -7.28 -22.17 -7.39
N ARG A 214 -6.35 -22.48 -6.48
CA ARG A 214 -5.80 -23.81 -6.30
C ARG A 214 -6.53 -24.53 -5.16
N LEU A 215 -7.06 -25.70 -5.44
CA LEU A 215 -7.76 -26.53 -4.45
C LEU A 215 -7.26 -27.97 -4.51
N GLY A 216 -7.06 -28.58 -3.35
CA GLY A 216 -6.89 -30.03 -3.27
C GLY A 216 -8.25 -30.72 -3.50
N ALA A 217 -8.26 -31.87 -4.20
CA ALA A 217 -9.51 -32.58 -4.45
C ALA A 217 -10.30 -32.92 -3.17
N MET A 218 -9.61 -33.17 -2.05
CA MET A 218 -10.21 -33.45 -0.74
C MET A 218 -10.78 -32.19 -0.06
N GLU A 219 -10.44 -31.01 -0.53
CA GLU A 219 -10.90 -29.72 0.03
C GLU A 219 -12.15 -29.19 -0.69
N VAL A 220 -12.53 -29.81 -1.78
CA VAL A 220 -13.70 -29.41 -2.57
C VAL A 220 -14.96 -29.92 -1.91
N THR A 221 -15.58 -29.08 -1.09
CA THR A 221 -16.89 -29.31 -0.48
C THR A 221 -17.96 -28.51 -1.19
N GLU A 222 -19.19 -28.95 -1.16
CA GLU A 222 -20.33 -28.23 -1.75
C GLU A 222 -20.47 -26.81 -1.14
N GLU A 223 -20.26 -26.70 0.17
CA GLU A 223 -20.29 -25.42 0.87
C GLU A 223 -19.18 -24.45 0.33
N LYS A 224 -17.96 -24.95 0.16
CA LYS A 224 -16.83 -24.15 -0.34
C LYS A 224 -17.08 -23.67 -1.78
N VAL A 225 -17.57 -24.56 -2.62
CA VAL A 225 -17.94 -24.22 -4.01
C VAL A 225 -19.04 -23.17 -4.05
N THR A 226 -20.06 -23.31 -3.21
CA THR A 226 -21.16 -22.34 -3.10
C THR A 226 -20.66 -20.97 -2.64
N ARG A 227 -19.76 -20.91 -1.67
CA ARG A 227 -19.15 -19.66 -1.21
C ARG A 227 -18.31 -18.99 -2.31
N ILE A 228 -17.47 -19.75 -3.01
CA ILE A 228 -16.68 -19.24 -4.15
C ILE A 228 -17.61 -18.67 -5.22
N ARG A 229 -18.68 -19.42 -5.59
CA ARG A 229 -19.67 -18.98 -6.58
C ARG A 229 -20.38 -17.69 -6.17
N SER A 230 -20.75 -17.57 -4.89
CA SER A 230 -21.40 -16.38 -4.34
C SER A 230 -20.48 -15.16 -4.39
N LEU A 231 -19.21 -15.32 -4.07
CA LEU A 231 -18.21 -14.25 -4.16
C LEU A 231 -18.01 -13.81 -5.61
N CYS A 232 -17.85 -14.76 -6.55
CA CYS A 232 -17.74 -14.43 -7.97
C CYS A 232 -18.98 -13.69 -8.48
N ALA A 233 -20.18 -14.09 -8.04
CA ALA A 233 -21.42 -13.43 -8.44
C ALA A 233 -21.56 -12.01 -7.89
N LYS A 234 -20.99 -11.74 -6.69
CA LYS A 234 -20.99 -10.43 -6.04
C LYS A 234 -20.01 -9.46 -6.70
N HIS A 235 -18.82 -9.95 -7.08
CA HIS A 235 -17.74 -9.15 -7.67
C HIS A 235 -17.62 -9.38 -9.18
N ARG A 236 -18.70 -9.19 -9.94
CA ARG A 236 -18.70 -9.39 -11.39
C ARG A 236 -17.75 -8.46 -12.12
N GLY A 237 -17.03 -9.00 -13.13
CA GLY A 237 -16.07 -8.27 -13.94
C GLY A 237 -15.67 -9.00 -15.22
N LYS A 238 -14.49 -8.71 -15.73
CA LYS A 238 -13.98 -9.24 -17.01
C LYS A 238 -12.89 -10.30 -16.85
N SER A 239 -12.36 -10.50 -15.63
CA SER A 239 -11.27 -11.46 -15.37
C SER A 239 -11.83 -12.88 -15.24
N PRO A 240 -11.44 -13.83 -16.11
CA PRO A 240 -11.89 -15.21 -16.02
C PRO A 240 -11.31 -15.89 -14.77
N VAL A 241 -12.10 -16.78 -14.19
CA VAL A 241 -11.75 -17.57 -13.02
C VAL A 241 -11.35 -18.97 -13.46
N HIS A 242 -10.13 -19.37 -13.12
CA HIS A 242 -9.57 -20.70 -13.35
C HIS A 242 -9.47 -21.43 -12.01
N ILE A 243 -9.89 -22.66 -11.96
CA ILE A 243 -9.79 -23.52 -10.78
C ILE A 243 -8.80 -24.64 -11.11
N SER A 244 -7.70 -24.72 -10.36
CA SER A 244 -6.73 -25.81 -10.48
C SER A 244 -6.96 -26.80 -9.35
N LEU A 245 -7.40 -28.01 -9.71
CA LEU A 245 -7.64 -29.11 -8.78
C LEU A 245 -6.43 -30.04 -8.76
N GLN A 246 -5.87 -30.28 -7.58
CA GLN A 246 -4.81 -31.25 -7.38
C GLN A 246 -5.40 -32.54 -6.80
N THR A 247 -5.28 -33.65 -7.55
CA THR A 247 -5.76 -34.95 -7.11
C THR A 247 -4.74 -35.63 -6.19
N ALA A 248 -5.19 -36.62 -5.40
CA ALA A 248 -4.31 -37.44 -4.56
C ALA A 248 -3.22 -38.19 -5.36
N GLY A 249 -3.46 -38.48 -6.65
CA GLY A 249 -2.48 -39.09 -7.53
C GLY A 249 -1.49 -38.11 -8.19
N GLY A 250 -1.46 -36.83 -7.74
CA GLY A 250 -0.52 -35.83 -8.25
C GLY A 250 -0.94 -35.15 -9.57
N TYR A 251 -2.07 -35.54 -10.17
CA TYR A 251 -2.58 -34.90 -11.38
C TYR A 251 -3.15 -33.52 -11.09
N ARG A 252 -2.93 -32.57 -12.00
CA ARG A 252 -3.55 -31.24 -11.98
C ARG A 252 -4.60 -31.12 -13.06
N ILE A 253 -5.82 -30.78 -12.67
CA ILE A 253 -6.93 -30.54 -13.58
C ILE A 253 -7.22 -29.05 -13.53
N ALA A 254 -7.13 -28.36 -14.65
CA ALA A 254 -7.51 -26.96 -14.77
C ALA A 254 -8.93 -26.86 -15.34
N VAL A 255 -9.81 -26.20 -14.62
CA VAL A 255 -11.20 -25.92 -15.03
C VAL A 255 -11.36 -24.42 -15.17
N VAL A 256 -11.91 -23.97 -16.27
CA VAL A 256 -12.31 -22.57 -16.46
C VAL A 256 -13.76 -22.42 -16.04
N ALA A 257 -14.04 -21.50 -15.15
CA ALA A 257 -15.41 -21.20 -14.76
C ALA A 257 -16.18 -20.57 -15.93
N ASP A 258 -17.52 -20.71 -15.89
CA ASP A 258 -18.40 -20.05 -16.87
C ASP A 258 -18.11 -18.54 -16.94
N ALA A 259 -18.20 -17.96 -18.13
CA ALA A 259 -17.97 -16.53 -18.36
C ALA A 259 -18.85 -15.62 -17.46
N LYS A 260 -20.04 -16.12 -17.05
CA LYS A 260 -20.92 -15.42 -16.10
C LYS A 260 -20.33 -15.28 -14.70
N LEU A 261 -19.32 -16.08 -14.38
CA LEU A 261 -18.57 -16.04 -13.12
C LEU A 261 -17.24 -15.30 -13.25
N SER A 262 -17.00 -14.60 -14.36
CA SER A 262 -15.88 -13.67 -14.47
C SER A 262 -15.99 -12.56 -13.43
N VAL A 263 -14.84 -12.21 -12.82
CA VAL A 263 -14.79 -11.33 -11.65
C VAL A 263 -13.99 -10.06 -11.89
N ARG A 264 -14.20 -9.11 -11.01
CA ARG A 264 -13.32 -7.95 -10.79
C ARG A 264 -12.43 -8.25 -9.58
N PRO A 265 -11.16 -8.60 -9.76
CA PRO A 265 -10.27 -8.96 -8.68
C PRO A 265 -9.74 -7.70 -7.96
N ASP A 266 -10.63 -7.00 -7.28
CA ASP A 266 -10.28 -5.91 -6.37
C ASP A 266 -9.76 -6.45 -5.04
N VAL A 267 -9.31 -5.56 -4.17
CA VAL A 267 -8.72 -5.92 -2.87
C VAL A 267 -9.74 -6.67 -2.01
N GLU A 268 -11.00 -6.19 -1.96
CA GLU A 268 -12.06 -6.84 -1.17
C GLU A 268 -12.33 -8.28 -1.65
N PHE A 269 -12.40 -8.49 -2.96
CA PHE A 269 -12.54 -9.82 -3.55
C PHE A 269 -11.39 -10.73 -3.15
N CYS A 270 -10.15 -10.24 -3.26
CA CYS A 270 -8.96 -11.01 -2.96
C CYS A 270 -8.89 -11.39 -1.47
N GLU A 271 -9.15 -10.44 -0.57
CA GLU A 271 -9.18 -10.69 0.87
C GLU A 271 -10.24 -11.76 1.22
N ARG A 272 -11.48 -11.58 0.79
CA ARG A 272 -12.58 -12.53 1.06
C ARG A 272 -12.37 -13.89 0.39
N MET A 273 -11.81 -13.92 -0.80
CA MET A 273 -11.52 -15.19 -1.48
C MET A 273 -10.45 -15.96 -0.72
N ARG A 274 -9.41 -15.29 -0.19
CA ARG A 274 -8.38 -15.92 0.64
C ARG A 274 -8.92 -16.49 1.95
N GLU A 275 -9.89 -15.83 2.57
CA GLU A 275 -10.59 -16.38 3.75
C GLU A 275 -11.30 -17.71 3.44
N VAL A 276 -11.82 -17.85 2.22
CA VAL A 276 -12.54 -19.07 1.81
C VAL A 276 -11.60 -20.19 1.37
N VAL A 277 -10.58 -19.87 0.58
CA VAL A 277 -9.73 -20.89 -0.06
C VAL A 277 -8.40 -21.11 0.64
N GLY A 278 -7.88 -20.13 1.38
CA GLY A 278 -6.55 -20.05 1.98
C GLY A 278 -5.67 -19.01 1.28
N ALA A 279 -4.75 -18.39 2.04
CA ALA A 279 -3.95 -17.25 1.60
C ALA A 279 -3.09 -17.55 0.36
N ASP A 280 -2.47 -18.72 0.31
CA ASP A 280 -1.55 -19.20 -0.72
C ASP A 280 -2.24 -19.88 -1.93
N LYS A 281 -3.56 -19.97 -1.91
CA LYS A 281 -4.35 -20.67 -2.94
C LYS A 281 -4.99 -19.76 -3.98
N LEU A 282 -5.00 -18.45 -3.75
CA LEU A 282 -5.44 -17.46 -4.71
C LEU A 282 -4.22 -16.84 -5.40
N GLU A 283 -4.20 -16.88 -6.71
CA GLU A 283 -3.17 -16.28 -7.52
C GLU A 283 -3.81 -15.46 -8.66
N LEU A 284 -3.38 -14.23 -8.80
CA LEU A 284 -3.72 -13.40 -9.95
C LEU A 284 -2.58 -13.51 -10.96
N ARG A 285 -2.90 -13.91 -12.19
CA ARG A 285 -1.91 -14.06 -13.28
C ARG A 285 -2.23 -13.08 -14.40
N ARG A 286 -1.18 -12.54 -14.98
CA ARG A 286 -1.25 -11.73 -16.20
C ARG A 286 -1.89 -12.56 -17.33
N ARG A 287 -2.59 -11.89 -18.20
CA ARG A 287 -3.14 -12.47 -19.42
C ARG A 287 -2.13 -12.39 -20.57
#